data_59e6d0501def297fd1680a00166cb9a8
#
_entry.id   59e6d0501def297fd1680a00166cb9a8
#
_cell.length_a   1.000
_cell.length_b   1.000
_cell.length_c   1.000
_cell.angle_alpha   90.00
_cell.angle_beta   90.00
_cell.angle_gamma   90.00
#
_symmetry.space_group_name_H-M   'P 1'
#
loop_
_entity.id
_entity.type
_entity.pdbx_description
1 polymer ?
#
loop_
_entity_poly.entity_id
_entity_poly.type
_entity_poly.pdbx_seq_one_letter_code
_entity_poly.pdbx_strand_id
1 'polypeptide(L)'
;LGAPAGFLAANGFFLILGLILTPDQFRDWGWRIPFAVSALLVAVGLWIRLKLAETPQFAAALAEAEPPKIPLATLIQTELGPLVGGTLGAVACFVLYYLATAFALGYGVKNLGFTMEQMLSVQLGAILLMGVGIVLAAWAADRHWDERRVLIGGCVAAILLGFLVAPLMGSGSLWGMFAFLSVALFVMGFTYGPLGGWLPSLYPPLVRYTGVSMAFNLAGILGGGLTPFAAQALAGSGGLALVGLYCSGLAVISLVALLALGARR
;
A
#
# COMPACT_ATOMS: atom_id res chain seq x y z
N LEU A 1 -2.49 -7.27 -8.56
CA LEU A 1 -3.94 -7.22 -8.23
C LEU A 1 -4.30 -7.92 -6.89
N GLY A 2 -3.34 -8.58 -6.22
CA GLY A 2 -3.61 -9.30 -4.96
C GLY A 2 -4.14 -8.41 -3.83
N ALA A 3 -3.59 -7.20 -3.67
CA ALA A 3 -4.00 -6.29 -2.61
C ALA A 3 -5.48 -5.84 -2.72
N PRO A 4 -5.99 -5.33 -3.86
CA PRO A 4 -7.41 -5.01 -3.96
C PRO A 4 -8.32 -6.24 -3.86
N ALA A 5 -7.93 -7.39 -4.40
CA ALA A 5 -8.70 -8.63 -4.27
C ALA A 5 -8.79 -9.10 -2.81
N GLY A 6 -7.66 -9.05 -2.07
CA GLY A 6 -7.64 -9.37 -0.64
C GLY A 6 -8.47 -8.41 0.19
N PHE A 7 -8.43 -7.11 -0.12
CA PHE A 7 -9.26 -6.11 0.55
C PHE A 7 -10.76 -6.35 0.30
N LEU A 8 -11.15 -6.61 -0.96
CA LEU A 8 -12.54 -6.94 -1.31
C LEU A 8 -13.03 -8.18 -0.56
N ALA A 9 -12.22 -9.24 -0.52
CA ALA A 9 -12.58 -10.45 0.20
C ALA A 9 -12.73 -10.19 1.70
N ALA A 10 -11.72 -9.60 2.36
CA ALA A 10 -11.74 -9.39 3.80
C ALA A 10 -12.87 -8.44 4.24
N ASN A 11 -12.96 -7.25 3.64
CA ASN A 11 -13.98 -6.27 4.04
C ASN A 11 -15.37 -6.65 3.54
N GLY A 12 -15.48 -7.36 2.41
CA GLY A 12 -16.74 -7.93 1.95
C GLY A 12 -17.30 -8.95 2.93
N PHE A 13 -16.47 -9.83 3.48
CA PHE A 13 -16.90 -10.75 4.56
C PHE A 13 -17.39 -9.98 5.79
N PHE A 14 -16.66 -8.95 6.24
CA PHE A 14 -17.08 -8.16 7.39
C PHE A 14 -18.40 -7.43 7.13
N LEU A 15 -18.58 -6.85 5.94
CA LEU A 15 -19.82 -6.20 5.56
C LEU A 15 -21.00 -7.19 5.54
N ILE A 16 -20.85 -8.33 4.86
CA ILE A 16 -21.90 -9.36 4.77
C ILE A 16 -22.27 -9.87 6.17
N LEU A 17 -21.28 -10.20 6.99
CA LEU A 17 -21.52 -10.69 8.36
C LEU A 17 -22.17 -9.61 9.23
N GLY A 18 -21.80 -8.34 9.06
CA GLY A 18 -22.44 -7.23 9.78
C GLY A 18 -23.90 -7.02 9.39
N LEU A 19 -24.29 -7.36 8.15
CA LEU A 19 -25.68 -7.26 7.67
C LEU A 19 -26.57 -8.45 8.09
N ILE A 20 -26.00 -9.65 8.27
CA ILE A 20 -26.78 -10.88 8.53
C ILE A 20 -26.76 -11.32 10.01
N LEU A 21 -25.75 -10.90 10.78
CA LEU A 21 -25.62 -11.25 12.20
C LEU A 21 -26.09 -10.12 13.09
N THR A 22 -26.63 -10.47 14.25
CA THR A 22 -26.87 -9.46 15.31
C THR A 22 -25.53 -8.94 15.84
N PRO A 23 -25.49 -7.71 16.43
CA PRO A 23 -24.26 -7.16 17.02
C PRO A 23 -23.60 -8.10 18.03
N ASP A 24 -24.42 -8.82 18.83
CA ASP A 24 -23.89 -9.78 19.80
C ASP A 24 -23.31 -11.01 19.14
N GLN A 25 -23.99 -11.60 18.15
CA GLN A 25 -23.47 -12.74 17.37
C GLN A 25 -22.17 -12.36 16.64
N PHE A 26 -22.11 -11.16 16.04
CA PHE A 26 -20.92 -10.68 15.38
C PHE A 26 -19.75 -10.57 16.36
N ARG A 27 -19.98 -9.95 17.54
CA ARG A 27 -18.97 -9.76 18.59
C ARG A 27 -18.50 -11.08 19.21
N ASP A 28 -19.39 -12.04 19.43
CA ASP A 28 -19.06 -13.27 20.13
C ASP A 28 -18.29 -14.27 19.24
N TRP A 29 -18.68 -14.44 18.00
CA TRP A 29 -18.08 -15.43 17.09
C TRP A 29 -17.94 -14.99 15.64
N GLY A 30 -18.83 -14.13 15.13
CA GLY A 30 -18.92 -13.78 13.69
C GLY A 30 -17.61 -13.23 13.11
N TRP A 31 -16.92 -12.38 13.86
CA TRP A 31 -15.64 -11.81 13.44
C TRP A 31 -14.54 -12.85 13.19
N ARG A 32 -14.68 -14.06 13.74
CA ARG A 32 -13.70 -15.15 13.55
C ARG A 32 -13.80 -15.84 12.19
N ILE A 33 -14.95 -15.76 11.52
CA ILE A 33 -15.19 -16.44 10.24
C ILE A 33 -14.19 -16.01 9.18
N PRO A 34 -13.93 -14.71 8.89
CA PRO A 34 -12.94 -14.31 7.89
C PRO A 34 -11.54 -14.87 8.18
N PHE A 35 -11.16 -14.97 9.45
CA PHE A 35 -9.87 -15.56 9.84
C PHE A 35 -9.81 -17.07 9.59
N ALA A 36 -10.90 -17.79 9.89
CA ALA A 36 -10.99 -19.22 9.59
C ALA A 36 -10.91 -19.48 8.07
N VAL A 37 -11.61 -18.67 7.27
CA VAL A 37 -11.52 -18.76 5.79
C VAL A 37 -10.11 -18.42 5.30
N SER A 38 -9.40 -17.48 5.93
CA SER A 38 -8.04 -17.16 5.57
C SER A 38 -7.06 -18.32 5.75
N ALA A 39 -7.33 -19.25 6.68
CA ALA A 39 -6.52 -20.45 6.87
C ALA A 39 -6.48 -21.33 5.60
N LEU A 40 -7.59 -21.39 4.84
CA LEU A 40 -7.63 -22.08 3.56
C LEU A 40 -6.70 -21.42 2.54
N LEU A 41 -6.70 -20.08 2.48
CA LEU A 41 -5.81 -19.32 1.57
C LEU A 41 -4.34 -19.53 1.93
N VAL A 42 -4.01 -19.62 3.23
CA VAL A 42 -2.65 -19.95 3.70
C VAL A 42 -2.24 -21.35 3.24
N ALA A 43 -3.13 -22.34 3.36
CA ALA A 43 -2.86 -23.70 2.90
C ALA A 43 -2.61 -23.77 1.39
N VAL A 44 -3.44 -23.06 0.60
CA VAL A 44 -3.26 -22.94 -0.86
C VAL A 44 -1.94 -22.23 -1.19
N GLY A 45 -1.62 -21.14 -0.51
CA GLY A 45 -0.37 -20.39 -0.69
C GLY A 45 0.86 -21.25 -0.39
N LEU A 46 0.82 -22.03 0.69
CA LEU A 46 1.88 -22.98 1.04
C LEU A 46 2.04 -24.08 -0.03
N TRP A 47 0.93 -24.65 -0.49
CA TRP A 47 0.94 -25.67 -1.54
C TRP A 47 1.55 -25.16 -2.85
N ILE A 48 1.19 -23.93 -3.29
CA ILE A 48 1.80 -23.30 -4.46
C ILE A 48 3.30 -23.11 -4.23
N ARG A 49 3.70 -22.55 -3.07
CA ARG A 49 5.10 -22.25 -2.75
C ARG A 49 5.99 -23.50 -2.77
N LEU A 50 5.47 -24.65 -2.31
CA LEU A 50 6.21 -25.92 -2.33
C LEU A 50 6.41 -26.50 -3.74
N LYS A 51 5.64 -26.01 -4.74
CA LYS A 51 5.73 -26.45 -6.15
C LYS A 51 6.46 -25.48 -7.07
N LEU A 52 6.80 -24.29 -6.59
CA LEU A 52 7.53 -23.31 -7.40
C LEU A 52 8.99 -23.72 -7.55
N ALA A 53 9.46 -23.73 -8.80
CA ALA A 53 10.89 -23.88 -9.12
C ALA A 53 11.62 -22.53 -8.93
N GLU A 54 12.92 -22.61 -8.65
CA GLU A 54 13.80 -21.42 -8.57
C GLU A 54 13.83 -20.66 -9.91
N THR A 55 13.93 -19.33 -9.84
CA THR A 55 14.02 -18.51 -11.04
C THR A 55 15.37 -18.74 -11.75
N PRO A 56 15.41 -18.73 -13.12
CA PRO A 56 16.65 -18.90 -13.85
C PRO A 56 17.74 -17.90 -13.44
N GLN A 57 17.38 -16.67 -13.13
CA GLN A 57 18.32 -15.63 -12.67
C GLN A 57 18.96 -15.98 -11.32
N PHE A 58 18.19 -16.53 -10.39
CA PHE A 58 18.71 -16.93 -9.08
C PHE A 58 19.57 -18.19 -9.20
N ALA A 59 19.15 -19.15 -10.00
CA ALA A 59 19.94 -20.37 -10.28
C ALA A 59 21.29 -20.01 -10.93
N ALA A 60 21.32 -19.08 -11.88
CA ALA A 60 22.56 -18.59 -12.47
C ALA A 60 23.47 -17.91 -11.44
N ALA A 61 22.91 -17.05 -10.59
CA ALA A 61 23.66 -16.36 -9.54
C ALA A 61 24.27 -17.34 -8.51
N LEU A 62 23.55 -18.42 -8.19
CA LEU A 62 24.08 -19.50 -7.31
C LEU A 62 25.22 -20.30 -7.97
N ALA A 63 25.23 -20.41 -9.29
CA ALA A 63 26.33 -21.07 -10.01
C ALA A 63 27.62 -20.22 -10.02
N GLU A 64 27.50 -18.89 -9.93
CA GLU A 64 28.63 -17.97 -9.96
C GLU A 64 29.19 -17.65 -8.56
N ALA A 65 28.36 -17.63 -7.52
CA ALA A 65 28.77 -17.29 -6.17
C ALA A 65 27.92 -17.99 -5.10
N GLU A 66 28.54 -18.33 -3.98
CA GLU A 66 27.82 -18.84 -2.82
C GLU A 66 26.94 -17.73 -2.20
N PRO A 67 25.71 -18.05 -1.76
CA PRO A 67 24.86 -17.07 -1.07
C PRO A 67 25.53 -16.62 0.23
N PRO A 68 25.40 -15.32 0.58
CA PRO A 68 25.99 -14.81 1.80
C PRO A 68 25.40 -15.52 3.04
N LYS A 69 26.26 -15.85 4.01
CA LYS A 69 25.85 -16.52 5.26
C LYS A 69 24.79 -15.73 6.03
N ILE A 70 24.87 -14.41 5.99
CA ILE A 70 23.90 -13.49 6.61
C ILE A 70 23.50 -12.44 5.57
N PRO A 71 22.47 -12.71 4.73
CA PRO A 71 22.06 -11.80 3.66
C PRO A 71 21.72 -10.38 4.12
N LEU A 72 21.15 -10.24 5.33
CA LEU A 72 20.83 -8.95 5.93
C LEU A 72 22.08 -8.12 6.25
N ALA A 73 23.13 -8.74 6.82
CA ALA A 73 24.36 -8.04 7.11
C ALA A 73 25.03 -7.56 5.82
N THR A 74 25.10 -8.41 4.80
CA THR A 74 25.60 -8.05 3.48
C THR A 74 24.80 -6.89 2.89
N LEU A 75 23.46 -6.97 2.91
CA LEU A 75 22.59 -5.91 2.41
C LEU A 75 22.89 -4.55 3.06
N ILE A 76 23.02 -4.51 4.39
CA ILE A 76 23.30 -3.27 5.13
C ILE A 76 24.69 -2.73 4.79
N GLN A 77 25.68 -3.59 4.60
CA GLN A 77 27.06 -3.18 4.32
C GLN A 77 27.25 -2.71 2.88
N THR A 78 26.60 -3.36 1.91
CA THR A 78 26.86 -3.09 0.48
C THR A 78 25.75 -2.30 -0.20
N GLU A 79 24.50 -2.41 0.23
CA GLU A 79 23.32 -1.88 -0.46
C GLU A 79 22.50 -0.90 0.41
N LEU A 80 23.12 -0.22 1.35
CA LEU A 80 22.42 0.71 2.26
C LEU A 80 21.73 1.86 1.49
N GLY A 81 22.37 2.38 0.44
CA GLY A 81 21.79 3.43 -0.40
C GLY A 81 20.50 2.98 -1.10
N PRO A 82 20.52 1.87 -1.87
CA PRO A 82 19.32 1.24 -2.43
C PRO A 82 18.26 0.89 -1.37
N LEU A 83 18.66 0.41 -0.19
CA LEU A 83 17.73 0.08 0.89
C LEU A 83 16.97 1.32 1.40
N VAL A 84 17.68 2.38 1.74
CA VAL A 84 17.08 3.64 2.19
C VAL A 84 16.24 4.28 1.08
N GLY A 85 16.79 4.38 -0.13
CA GLY A 85 16.08 4.97 -1.27
C GLY A 85 14.85 4.16 -1.70
N GLY A 86 14.94 2.83 -1.70
CA GLY A 86 13.81 1.94 -1.98
C GLY A 86 12.71 2.04 -0.92
N THR A 87 13.11 2.08 0.36
CA THR A 87 12.19 2.31 1.48
C THR A 87 11.45 3.63 1.33
N LEU A 88 12.18 4.74 1.22
CA LEU A 88 11.58 6.07 1.11
C LEU A 88 10.77 6.24 -0.17
N GLY A 89 11.21 5.67 -1.29
CA GLY A 89 10.48 5.68 -2.55
C GLY A 89 9.12 4.98 -2.50
N ALA A 90 8.96 3.99 -1.62
CA ALA A 90 7.71 3.26 -1.44
C ALA A 90 6.77 3.87 -0.37
N VAL A 91 7.23 4.81 0.48
CA VAL A 91 6.44 5.36 1.60
C VAL A 91 5.12 5.96 1.15
N ALA A 92 5.09 6.75 0.07
CA ALA A 92 3.88 7.41 -0.43
C ALA A 92 2.74 6.42 -0.70
N CYS A 93 3.06 5.25 -1.26
CA CYS A 93 2.10 4.20 -1.54
C CYS A 93 1.40 3.72 -0.25
N PHE A 94 2.16 3.47 0.82
CA PHE A 94 1.61 3.03 2.11
C PHE A 94 0.82 4.13 2.81
N VAL A 95 1.30 5.38 2.75
CA VAL A 95 0.56 6.54 3.30
C VAL A 95 -0.83 6.63 2.67
N LEU A 96 -0.91 6.61 1.33
CA LEU A 96 -2.18 6.67 0.61
C LEU A 96 -3.12 5.52 0.99
N TYR A 97 -2.59 4.30 1.05
CA TYR A 97 -3.39 3.14 1.40
C TYR A 97 -3.99 3.24 2.80
N TYR A 98 -3.17 3.53 3.81
CA TYR A 98 -3.63 3.58 5.19
C TYR A 98 -4.42 4.84 5.52
N LEU A 99 -4.18 5.96 4.80
CA LEU A 99 -5.03 7.14 4.87
C LEU A 99 -6.45 6.83 4.35
N ALA A 100 -6.55 6.16 3.18
CA ALA A 100 -7.82 5.82 2.56
C ALA A 100 -8.56 4.67 3.26
N THR A 101 -7.84 3.71 3.85
CA THR A 101 -8.47 2.53 4.46
C THR A 101 -8.68 2.69 5.96
N ALA A 102 -7.62 2.85 6.74
CA ALA A 102 -7.71 2.86 8.19
C ALA A 102 -8.17 4.22 8.75
N PHE A 103 -7.49 5.32 8.34
CA PHE A 103 -7.84 6.65 8.87
C PHE A 103 -9.23 7.08 8.40
N ALA A 104 -9.53 7.00 7.10
CA ALA A 104 -10.81 7.45 6.57
C ALA A 104 -12.00 6.67 7.16
N LEU A 105 -11.85 5.36 7.38
CA LEU A 105 -12.87 4.56 8.06
C LEU A 105 -13.13 5.08 9.47
N GLY A 106 -12.06 5.22 10.26
CA GLY A 106 -12.16 5.70 11.64
C GLY A 106 -12.71 7.12 11.73
N TYR A 107 -12.26 8.02 10.86
CA TYR A 107 -12.71 9.40 10.81
C TYR A 107 -14.17 9.51 10.37
N GLY A 108 -14.58 8.76 9.36
CA GLY A 108 -15.97 8.72 8.87
C GLY A 108 -16.96 8.30 9.94
N VAL A 109 -16.61 7.24 10.68
CA VAL A 109 -17.48 6.73 11.75
C VAL A 109 -17.48 7.65 12.98
N LYS A 110 -16.32 8.08 13.46
CA LYS A 110 -16.20 8.80 14.74
C LYS A 110 -16.49 10.29 14.62
N ASN A 111 -16.13 10.93 13.51
CA ASN A 111 -16.19 12.39 13.37
C ASN A 111 -17.32 12.85 12.45
N LEU A 112 -17.68 12.06 11.43
CA LEU A 112 -18.75 12.41 10.48
C LEU A 112 -20.07 11.69 10.75
N GLY A 113 -20.10 10.72 11.70
CA GLY A 113 -21.31 10.03 12.11
C GLY A 113 -21.85 9.01 11.10
N PHE A 114 -21.02 8.58 10.13
CA PHE A 114 -21.42 7.51 9.22
C PHE A 114 -21.44 6.15 9.92
N THR A 115 -22.30 5.25 9.45
CA THR A 115 -22.27 3.87 9.96
C THR A 115 -21.07 3.09 9.42
N MET A 116 -20.70 2.02 10.12
CA MET A 116 -19.62 1.13 9.67
C MET A 116 -19.94 0.54 8.29
N GLU A 117 -21.19 0.13 8.07
CA GLU A 117 -21.66 -0.48 6.82
C GLU A 117 -21.60 0.53 5.66
N GLN A 118 -21.95 1.80 5.90
CA GLN A 118 -21.81 2.87 4.90
C GLN A 118 -20.35 3.05 4.50
N MET A 119 -19.46 3.14 5.48
CA MET A 119 -18.03 3.33 5.21
C MET A 119 -17.40 2.12 4.50
N LEU A 120 -17.74 0.88 4.91
CA LEU A 120 -17.27 -0.32 4.25
C LEU A 120 -17.78 -0.41 2.81
N SER A 121 -19.05 -0.06 2.56
CA SER A 121 -19.63 -0.06 1.21
C SER A 121 -18.92 0.94 0.29
N VAL A 122 -18.64 2.14 0.80
CA VAL A 122 -17.89 3.18 0.08
C VAL A 122 -16.46 2.72 -0.22
N GLN A 123 -15.78 2.10 0.74
CA GLN A 123 -14.43 1.56 0.54
C GLN A 123 -14.39 0.41 -0.47
N LEU A 124 -15.38 -0.51 -0.42
CA LEU A 124 -15.47 -1.62 -1.38
C LEU A 124 -15.69 -1.12 -2.81
N GLY A 125 -16.47 -0.05 -3.00
CA GLY A 125 -16.58 0.59 -4.31
C GLY A 125 -15.29 1.26 -4.76
N ALA A 126 -14.65 2.01 -3.87
CA ALA A 126 -13.44 2.78 -4.18
C ALA A 126 -12.21 1.88 -4.46
N ILE A 127 -12.09 0.72 -3.80
CA ILE A 127 -10.94 -0.19 -4.00
C ILE A 127 -10.86 -0.76 -5.42
N LEU A 128 -11.97 -0.80 -6.16
CA LEU A 128 -11.97 -1.19 -7.57
C LEU A 128 -11.10 -0.25 -8.41
N LEU A 129 -11.10 1.05 -8.07
CA LEU A 129 -10.26 2.03 -8.76
C LEU A 129 -8.77 1.86 -8.45
N MET A 130 -8.42 1.28 -7.29
CA MET A 130 -7.05 0.83 -7.05
C MET A 130 -6.64 -0.23 -8.07
N GLY A 131 -7.50 -1.21 -8.34
CA GLY A 131 -7.27 -2.21 -9.39
C GLY A 131 -7.04 -1.58 -10.76
N VAL A 132 -7.87 -0.60 -11.13
CA VAL A 132 -7.71 0.17 -12.38
C VAL A 132 -6.37 0.92 -12.39
N GLY A 133 -6.00 1.58 -11.30
CA GLY A 133 -4.71 2.27 -11.15
C GLY A 133 -3.51 1.34 -11.37
N ILE A 134 -3.54 0.14 -10.77
CA ILE A 134 -2.48 -0.88 -10.94
C ILE A 134 -2.35 -1.29 -12.41
N VAL A 135 -3.47 -1.59 -13.08
CA VAL A 135 -3.47 -2.03 -14.48
C VAL A 135 -2.95 -0.93 -15.41
N LEU A 136 -3.40 0.31 -15.21
CA LEU A 136 -2.94 1.44 -16.02
C LEU A 136 -1.47 1.74 -15.80
N ALA A 137 -0.98 1.65 -14.56
CA ALA A 137 0.44 1.83 -14.25
C ALA A 137 1.32 0.75 -14.88
N ALA A 138 0.89 -0.51 -14.81
CA ALA A 138 1.59 -1.62 -15.47
C ALA A 138 1.62 -1.43 -16.99
N TRP A 139 0.49 -1.08 -17.60
CA TRP A 139 0.43 -0.79 -19.03
C TRP A 139 1.33 0.38 -19.45
N ALA A 140 1.39 1.45 -18.63
CA ALA A 140 2.26 2.59 -18.89
C ALA A 140 3.75 2.21 -18.79
N ALA A 141 4.11 1.39 -17.79
CA ALA A 141 5.48 0.90 -17.60
C ALA A 141 5.92 -0.02 -18.75
N ASP A 142 5.04 -0.92 -19.21
CA ASP A 142 5.36 -1.89 -20.27
C ASP A 142 5.51 -1.26 -21.67
N ARG A 143 4.79 -0.14 -21.92
CA ARG A 143 4.73 0.42 -23.28
C ARG A 143 5.55 1.69 -23.51
N HIS A 144 5.64 2.57 -22.52
CA HIS A 144 6.08 3.94 -22.76
C HIS A 144 7.09 4.49 -21.77
N TRP A 145 7.04 4.05 -20.51
CA TRP A 145 7.83 4.61 -19.43
C TRP A 145 8.48 3.50 -18.62
N ASP A 146 9.65 3.75 -18.06
CA ASP A 146 10.20 2.87 -17.04
C ASP A 146 9.39 2.95 -15.74
N GLU A 147 9.46 1.92 -14.92
CA GLU A 147 8.69 1.84 -13.66
C GLU A 147 8.95 3.05 -12.75
N ARG A 148 10.17 3.55 -12.75
CA ARG A 148 10.56 4.72 -11.94
C ARG A 148 9.83 5.99 -12.39
N ARG A 149 9.66 6.23 -13.69
CA ARG A 149 8.92 7.40 -14.20
C ARG A 149 7.44 7.33 -13.83
N VAL A 150 6.86 6.13 -13.88
CA VAL A 150 5.48 5.92 -13.43
C VAL A 150 5.35 6.21 -11.94
N LEU A 151 6.28 5.74 -11.09
CA LEU A 151 6.34 6.06 -9.67
C LEU A 151 6.46 7.56 -9.39
N ILE A 152 7.31 8.27 -10.13
CA ILE A 152 7.45 9.74 -10.03
C ILE A 152 6.10 10.42 -10.31
N GLY A 153 5.43 10.02 -11.40
CA GLY A 153 4.09 10.53 -11.73
C GLY A 153 3.06 10.28 -10.64
N GLY A 154 3.09 9.08 -10.06
CA GLY A 154 2.25 8.71 -8.90
C GLY A 154 2.54 9.53 -7.65
N CYS A 155 3.82 9.82 -7.34
CA CYS A 155 4.18 10.69 -6.22
C CYS A 155 3.70 12.14 -6.45
N VAL A 156 3.82 12.66 -7.66
CA VAL A 156 3.27 14.00 -8.00
C VAL A 156 1.75 14.01 -7.81
N ALA A 157 1.04 12.99 -8.29
CA ALA A 157 -0.39 12.87 -8.07
C ALA A 157 -0.75 12.78 -6.57
N ALA A 158 0.05 12.07 -5.77
CA ALA A 158 -0.13 11.97 -4.31
C ALA A 158 0.07 13.32 -3.60
N ILE A 159 1.05 14.13 -4.03
CA ILE A 159 1.26 15.50 -3.52
C ILE A 159 0.02 16.36 -3.78
N LEU A 160 -0.52 16.32 -5.00
CA LEU A 160 -1.71 17.08 -5.37
C LEU A 160 -2.96 16.59 -4.62
N LEU A 161 -3.07 15.27 -4.41
CA LEU A 161 -4.18 14.67 -3.66
C LEU A 161 -4.24 15.18 -2.21
N GLY A 162 -3.11 15.48 -1.58
CA GLY A 162 -3.10 16.03 -0.23
C GLY A 162 -3.93 17.29 -0.08
N PHE A 163 -3.99 18.14 -1.10
CA PHE A 163 -4.84 19.36 -1.10
C PHE A 163 -6.34 19.04 -1.26
N LEU A 164 -6.70 17.83 -1.69
CA LEU A 164 -8.08 17.39 -1.84
C LEU A 164 -8.63 16.70 -0.58
N VAL A 165 -7.79 16.37 0.41
CA VAL A 165 -8.22 15.71 1.67
C VAL A 165 -9.27 16.55 2.38
N ALA A 166 -8.98 17.81 2.65
CA ALA A 166 -9.89 18.69 3.39
C ALA A 166 -11.20 18.97 2.64
N PRO A 167 -11.22 19.39 1.38
CA PRO A 167 -12.47 19.70 0.70
C PRO A 167 -13.35 18.48 0.44
N LEU A 168 -12.80 17.31 0.16
CA LEU A 168 -13.57 16.11 -0.14
C LEU A 168 -14.04 15.39 1.13
N MET A 169 -13.13 15.03 2.03
CA MET A 169 -13.52 14.37 3.30
C MET A 169 -14.26 15.32 4.23
N GLY A 170 -13.89 16.61 4.26
CA GLY A 170 -14.53 17.62 5.10
C GLY A 170 -15.90 18.06 4.61
N SER A 171 -16.36 17.63 3.43
CA SER A 171 -17.70 17.92 2.91
C SER A 171 -18.83 17.36 3.78
N GLY A 172 -18.54 16.39 4.66
CA GLY A 172 -19.54 15.71 5.51
C GLY A 172 -20.53 14.82 4.73
N SER A 173 -20.28 14.55 3.44
CA SER A 173 -21.13 13.72 2.60
C SER A 173 -20.47 12.39 2.26
N LEU A 174 -21.28 11.31 2.13
CA LEU A 174 -20.79 10.02 1.65
C LEU A 174 -20.22 10.09 0.23
N TRP A 175 -20.76 10.97 -0.63
CA TRP A 175 -20.24 11.18 -1.98
C TRP A 175 -18.87 11.85 -1.99
N GLY A 176 -18.65 12.84 -1.11
CA GLY A 176 -17.33 13.46 -0.93
C GLY A 176 -16.31 12.44 -0.42
N MET A 177 -16.71 11.61 0.55
CA MET A 177 -15.88 10.51 1.05
C MET A 177 -15.57 9.50 -0.07
N PHE A 178 -16.58 9.07 -0.83
CA PHE A 178 -16.38 8.15 -1.97
C PHE A 178 -15.45 8.73 -3.02
N ALA A 179 -15.63 10.01 -3.38
CA ALA A 179 -14.77 10.69 -4.35
C ALA A 179 -13.31 10.74 -3.86
N PHE A 180 -13.09 11.12 -2.59
CA PHE A 180 -11.76 11.12 -2.00
C PHE A 180 -11.12 9.74 -2.04
N LEU A 181 -11.81 8.71 -1.53
CA LEU A 181 -11.31 7.34 -1.48
C LEU A 181 -11.02 6.79 -2.87
N SER A 182 -11.87 7.10 -3.83
CA SER A 182 -11.73 6.68 -5.23
C SER A 182 -10.44 7.23 -5.85
N VAL A 183 -10.19 8.53 -5.69
CA VAL A 183 -8.98 9.17 -6.22
C VAL A 183 -7.75 8.70 -5.44
N ALA A 184 -7.83 8.62 -4.11
CA ALA A 184 -6.71 8.18 -3.27
C ALA A 184 -6.27 6.74 -3.57
N LEU A 185 -7.23 5.83 -3.69
CA LEU A 185 -6.94 4.42 -4.00
C LEU A 185 -6.52 4.23 -5.46
N PHE A 186 -7.04 5.03 -6.40
CA PHE A 186 -6.53 5.03 -7.77
C PHE A 186 -5.06 5.46 -7.83
N VAL A 187 -4.70 6.59 -7.21
CA VAL A 187 -3.30 7.07 -7.15
C VAL A 187 -2.43 6.06 -6.41
N MET A 188 -2.93 5.47 -5.32
CA MET A 188 -2.24 4.40 -4.61
C MET A 188 -1.97 3.21 -5.52
N GLY A 189 -2.98 2.73 -6.26
CA GLY A 189 -2.81 1.63 -7.23
C GLY A 189 -1.80 1.96 -8.32
N PHE A 190 -1.82 3.21 -8.79
CA PHE A 190 -0.88 3.68 -9.80
C PHE A 190 0.57 3.74 -9.29
N THR A 191 0.78 4.04 -8.00
CA THR A 191 2.12 3.95 -7.37
C THR A 191 2.49 2.53 -6.98
N TYR A 192 1.54 1.69 -6.62
CA TYR A 192 1.78 0.31 -6.18
C TYR A 192 2.19 -0.61 -7.34
N GLY A 193 1.56 -0.45 -8.52
CA GLY A 193 1.79 -1.33 -9.67
C GLY A 193 3.26 -1.49 -10.04
N PRO A 194 4.01 -0.41 -10.25
CA PRO A 194 5.41 -0.47 -10.67
C PRO A 194 6.38 -0.94 -9.59
N LEU A 195 6.01 -0.91 -8.30
CA LEU A 195 6.89 -1.32 -7.20
C LEU A 195 7.38 -2.77 -7.34
N GLY A 196 6.54 -3.65 -7.92
CA GLY A 196 6.89 -5.05 -8.13
C GLY A 196 8.05 -5.29 -9.10
N GLY A 197 8.26 -4.39 -10.06
CA GLY A 197 9.40 -4.41 -10.98
C GLY A 197 10.55 -3.54 -10.49
N TRP A 198 10.24 -2.31 -10.10
CA TRP A 198 11.25 -1.33 -9.71
C TRP A 198 12.03 -1.71 -8.44
N LEU A 199 11.37 -2.13 -7.38
CA LEU A 199 12.04 -2.39 -6.09
C LEU A 199 13.04 -3.55 -6.17
N PRO A 200 12.72 -4.70 -6.83
CA PRO A 200 13.69 -5.76 -7.06
C PRO A 200 14.88 -5.35 -7.94
N SER A 201 14.69 -4.41 -8.86
CA SER A 201 15.76 -3.94 -9.75
C SER A 201 16.89 -3.19 -9.04
N LEU A 202 16.64 -2.74 -7.81
CA LEU A 202 17.63 -2.02 -6.99
C LEU A 202 18.71 -2.94 -6.40
N TYR A 203 18.48 -4.26 -6.37
CA TYR A 203 19.32 -5.19 -5.61
C TYR A 203 19.92 -6.30 -6.48
N PRO A 204 21.20 -6.70 -6.21
CA PRO A 204 21.80 -7.89 -6.79
C PRO A 204 20.98 -9.16 -6.47
N PRO A 205 21.01 -10.18 -7.37
CA PRO A 205 20.17 -11.38 -7.23
C PRO A 205 20.28 -12.09 -5.87
N LEU A 206 21.49 -12.21 -5.31
CA LEU A 206 21.75 -12.96 -4.06
C LEU A 206 21.18 -12.31 -2.80
N VAL A 207 20.96 -10.99 -2.79
CA VAL A 207 20.37 -10.24 -1.66
C VAL A 207 19.03 -9.60 -2.01
N ARG A 208 18.53 -9.80 -3.23
CA ARG A 208 17.31 -9.16 -3.77
C ARG A 208 16.09 -9.42 -2.90
N TYR A 209 15.86 -10.68 -2.54
CA TYR A 209 14.71 -11.04 -1.69
C TYR A 209 14.74 -10.29 -0.35
N THR A 210 15.91 -10.30 0.32
CA THR A 210 16.09 -9.61 1.60
C THR A 210 15.95 -8.10 1.43
N GLY A 211 16.53 -7.51 0.38
CA GLY A 211 16.45 -6.08 0.09
C GLY A 211 15.03 -5.62 -0.17
N VAL A 212 14.29 -6.31 -1.03
CA VAL A 212 12.87 -6.02 -1.31
C VAL A 212 12.02 -6.15 -0.05
N SER A 213 12.18 -7.26 0.68
CA SER A 213 11.43 -7.51 1.90
C SER A 213 11.67 -6.43 2.96
N MET A 214 12.93 -6.07 3.21
CA MET A 214 13.28 -5.02 4.17
C MET A 214 12.74 -3.65 3.75
N ALA A 215 12.99 -3.22 2.50
CA ALA A 215 12.53 -1.92 2.01
C ALA A 215 11.01 -1.81 2.06
N PHE A 216 10.28 -2.85 1.62
CA PHE A 216 8.83 -2.86 1.60
C PHE A 216 8.23 -2.83 3.02
N ASN A 217 8.78 -3.62 3.95
CA ASN A 217 8.30 -3.62 5.34
C ASN A 217 8.65 -2.33 6.09
N LEU A 218 9.85 -1.77 5.90
CA LEU A 218 10.21 -0.48 6.48
C LEU A 218 9.32 0.65 5.94
N ALA A 219 9.03 0.67 4.63
CA ALA A 219 8.07 1.60 4.04
C ALA A 219 6.66 1.41 4.62
N GLY A 220 6.25 0.16 4.84
CA GLY A 220 5.00 -0.18 5.52
C GLY A 220 4.92 0.34 6.95
N ILE A 221 6.00 0.27 7.71
CA ILE A 221 6.07 0.83 9.08
C ILE A 221 6.00 2.36 9.02
N LEU A 222 6.83 3.00 8.21
CA LEU A 222 6.92 4.47 8.13
C LEU A 222 5.68 5.09 7.50
N GLY A 223 5.19 4.55 6.39
CA GLY A 223 4.05 5.07 5.66
C GLY A 223 2.71 4.52 6.16
N GLY A 224 2.67 3.25 6.54
CA GLY A 224 1.45 2.55 6.93
C GLY A 224 1.20 2.58 8.43
N GLY A 225 2.14 2.06 9.21
CA GLY A 225 1.96 1.92 10.65
C GLY A 225 1.76 3.26 11.38
N LEU A 226 2.47 4.30 10.97
CA LEU A 226 2.39 5.62 11.60
C LEU A 226 1.23 6.48 11.09
N THR A 227 0.80 6.31 9.84
CA THR A 227 -0.18 7.21 9.21
C THR A 227 -1.53 7.31 9.93
N PRO A 228 -2.20 6.22 10.36
CA PRO A 228 -3.48 6.35 11.06
C PRO A 228 -3.38 7.17 12.34
N PHE A 229 -2.30 7.00 13.11
CA PHE A 229 -2.07 7.73 14.36
C PHE A 229 -1.72 9.19 14.10
N ALA A 230 -0.79 9.45 13.18
CA ALA A 230 -0.40 10.81 12.81
C ALA A 230 -1.58 11.60 12.21
N ALA A 231 -2.33 10.99 11.29
CA ALA A 231 -3.50 11.62 10.68
C ALA A 231 -4.59 11.91 11.71
N GLN A 232 -4.83 11.00 12.67
CA GLN A 232 -5.81 11.24 13.74
C GLN A 232 -5.39 12.39 14.65
N ALA A 233 -4.12 12.45 15.05
CA ALA A 233 -3.58 13.54 15.87
C ALA A 233 -3.64 14.89 15.13
N LEU A 234 -3.26 14.92 13.86
CA LEU A 234 -3.29 16.13 13.03
C LEU A 234 -4.73 16.60 12.76
N ALA A 235 -5.66 15.68 12.51
CA ALA A 235 -7.07 16.01 12.36
C ALA A 235 -7.65 16.65 13.64
N GLY A 236 -7.23 16.19 14.81
CA GLY A 236 -7.65 16.75 16.10
C GLY A 236 -7.05 18.11 16.43
N SER A 237 -5.84 18.41 15.95
CA SER A 237 -5.12 19.66 16.30
C SER A 237 -5.30 20.78 15.27
N GLY A 238 -5.47 20.48 13.99
CA GLY A 238 -5.55 21.47 12.92
C GLY A 238 -6.40 21.05 11.73
N GLY A 239 -7.21 19.99 11.90
CA GLY A 239 -8.17 19.54 10.92
C GLY A 239 -7.58 18.78 9.74
N LEU A 240 -8.43 18.46 8.79
CA LEU A 240 -8.09 17.66 7.61
C LEU A 240 -7.05 18.31 6.68
N ALA A 241 -6.89 19.63 6.74
CA ALA A 241 -5.85 20.33 5.97
C ALA A 241 -4.44 19.89 6.39
N LEU A 242 -4.17 19.74 7.70
CA LEU A 242 -2.90 19.22 8.19
C LEU A 242 -2.67 17.75 7.80
N VAL A 243 -3.72 16.95 7.78
CA VAL A 243 -3.66 15.57 7.27
C VAL A 243 -3.24 15.55 5.79
N GLY A 244 -3.80 16.44 5.00
CA GLY A 244 -3.43 16.62 3.59
C GLY A 244 -1.97 17.03 3.42
N LEU A 245 -1.49 18.00 4.20
CA LEU A 245 -0.09 18.43 4.18
C LEU A 245 0.87 17.31 4.61
N TYR A 246 0.50 16.50 5.60
CA TYR A 246 1.25 15.29 5.99
C TYR A 246 1.37 14.32 4.82
N CYS A 247 0.26 14.02 4.13
CA CYS A 247 0.27 13.15 2.96
C CYS A 247 1.19 13.70 1.86
N SER A 248 1.04 14.98 1.52
CA SER A 248 1.89 15.66 0.52
C SER A 248 3.37 15.65 0.92
N GLY A 249 3.68 15.92 2.19
CA GLY A 249 5.05 15.92 2.70
C GLY A 249 5.75 14.57 2.56
N LEU A 250 5.07 13.47 2.92
CA LEU A 250 5.62 12.14 2.74
C LEU A 250 5.71 11.73 1.27
N ALA A 251 4.79 12.19 0.42
CA ALA A 251 4.90 11.97 -1.02
C ALA A 251 6.08 12.76 -1.64
N VAL A 252 6.39 13.96 -1.14
CA VAL A 252 7.62 14.71 -1.52
C VAL A 252 8.87 13.94 -1.12
N ILE A 253 8.92 13.36 0.08
CA ILE A 253 10.06 12.50 0.51
C ILE A 253 10.24 11.34 -0.46
N SER A 254 9.16 10.65 -0.83
CA SER A 254 9.22 9.55 -1.81
C SER A 254 9.70 10.04 -3.19
N LEU A 255 9.21 11.18 -3.65
CA LEU A 255 9.64 11.79 -4.91
C LEU A 255 11.15 12.11 -4.91
N VAL A 256 11.64 12.74 -3.85
CA VAL A 256 13.07 13.06 -3.69
C VAL A 256 13.92 11.79 -3.68
N ALA A 257 13.50 10.74 -2.98
CA ALA A 257 14.21 9.46 -2.95
C ALA A 257 14.29 8.82 -4.36
N LEU A 258 13.18 8.83 -5.10
CA LEU A 258 13.13 8.33 -6.48
C LEU A 258 14.06 9.13 -7.41
N LEU A 259 14.11 10.44 -7.26
CA LEU A 259 15.00 11.31 -8.06
C LEU A 259 16.48 11.08 -7.72
N ALA A 260 16.80 10.95 -6.43
CA ALA A 260 18.17 10.73 -5.95
C ALA A 260 18.76 9.38 -6.41
N LEU A 261 17.96 8.29 -6.42
CA LEU A 261 18.41 6.98 -6.92
C LEU A 261 18.72 7.00 -8.41
N GLY A 262 18.07 7.83 -9.22
CA GLY A 262 18.33 7.93 -10.66
C GLY A 262 19.57 8.74 -11.04
N ALA A 263 20.09 9.55 -10.15
CA ALA A 263 21.30 10.33 -10.40
C ALA A 263 22.60 9.49 -10.27
N ARG A 264 22.50 8.22 -9.85
CA ARG A 264 23.64 7.33 -9.59
C ARG A 264 23.86 6.24 -10.65
N ARG A 265 23.13 6.27 -11.78
CA ARG A 265 23.32 5.34 -12.92
C ARG A 265 24.16 5.96 -14.00
#